data_301802c9ebf26e95e12ec73e2bcff6c2
#
_entry.id   301802c9ebf26e95e12ec73e2bcff6c2
#
_cell.length_a   1.000
_cell.length_b   1.000
_cell.length_c   1.000
_cell.angle_alpha   90.00
_cell.angle_beta   90.00
_cell.angle_gamma   90.00
#
_symmetry.space_group_name_H-M   'P 1'
#
loop_
_entity.id
_entity.type
_entity.pdbx_description
1 polymer ?
#
loop_
_entity_poly.entity_id
_entity_poly.type
_entity_poly.pdbx_seq_one_letter_code
_entity_poly.pdbx_strand_id
1 'polypeptide(L)'
;RQMLHKAKKMNPDAIVVAAGCYVQADTKKAEADASIDIIIGNNKKQELIPILESYRTGHQKTTECVDINHTKEYENLEIDRTEEHTRAYLKVQDGCNQFCTYCIIPYARGRIRSKKTEDVVNEVKRLAASGCQEVVLTGIHLSSYGKERPEDQENLLTLIQAVHQVDGIERIR
;
A
#
# COMPACT_ATOMS: atom_id res chain seq x y z
N ARG A 1 -11.72 0.39 -14.32
CA ARG A 1 -12.23 -0.54 -15.35
C ARG A 1 -12.16 0.06 -16.76
N GLN A 2 -12.76 1.23 -17.00
CA GLN A 2 -12.71 1.88 -18.33
C GLN A 2 -11.27 2.08 -18.86
N MET A 3 -10.32 2.45 -18.00
CA MET A 3 -8.91 2.62 -18.37
C MET A 3 -8.25 1.31 -18.79
N LEU A 4 -8.57 0.19 -18.13
CA LEU A 4 -8.05 -1.13 -18.47
C LEU A 4 -8.52 -1.56 -19.87
N HIS A 5 -9.81 -1.43 -20.13
CA HIS A 5 -10.39 -1.71 -21.45
C HIS A 5 -9.80 -0.79 -22.54
N LYS A 6 -9.62 0.51 -22.22
CA LYS A 6 -8.99 1.45 -23.14
C LYS A 6 -7.55 1.07 -23.47
N ALA A 7 -6.76 0.69 -22.47
CA ALA A 7 -5.37 0.27 -22.66
C ALA A 7 -5.29 -0.95 -23.61
N LYS A 8 -6.11 -1.98 -23.36
CA LYS A 8 -6.15 -3.20 -24.20
C LYS A 8 -6.66 -2.91 -25.63
N LYS A 9 -7.60 -1.97 -25.77
CA LYS A 9 -8.11 -1.53 -27.09
C LYS A 9 -7.05 -0.76 -27.89
N MET A 10 -6.23 0.07 -27.21
CA MET A 10 -5.17 0.84 -27.87
C MET A 10 -3.98 -0.03 -28.27
N ASN A 11 -3.65 -1.02 -27.49
CA ASN A 11 -2.61 -1.99 -27.76
C ASN A 11 -3.05 -3.38 -27.27
N PRO A 12 -3.53 -4.25 -28.17
CA PRO A 12 -3.95 -5.61 -27.83
C PRO A 12 -2.84 -6.47 -27.19
N ASP A 13 -1.58 -6.20 -27.54
CA ASP A 13 -0.40 -6.94 -27.04
C ASP A 13 0.09 -6.40 -25.69
N ALA A 14 -0.46 -5.30 -25.20
CA ALA A 14 -0.10 -4.77 -23.89
C ALA A 14 -0.48 -5.74 -22.76
N ILE A 15 0.42 -5.93 -21.81
CA ILE A 15 0.12 -6.64 -20.56
C ILE A 15 -0.63 -5.67 -19.65
N VAL A 16 -1.89 -6.00 -19.35
CA VAL A 16 -2.75 -5.16 -18.50
C VAL A 16 -2.81 -5.72 -17.11
N VAL A 17 -2.21 -4.98 -16.17
CA VAL A 17 -2.21 -5.32 -14.74
C VAL A 17 -3.29 -4.51 -14.02
N ALA A 18 -4.21 -5.17 -13.36
CA ALA A 18 -5.18 -4.55 -12.47
C ALA A 18 -4.77 -4.78 -11.01
N ALA A 19 -4.50 -3.70 -10.27
CA ALA A 19 -4.04 -3.79 -8.89
C ALA A 19 -4.87 -2.93 -7.92
N GLY A 20 -4.96 -3.37 -6.66
CA GLY A 20 -5.50 -2.58 -5.57
C GLY A 20 -6.97 -2.82 -5.23
N CYS A 21 -7.63 -1.81 -4.66
CA CYS A 21 -8.96 -1.98 -4.04
C CYS A 21 -10.05 -2.49 -4.98
N TYR A 22 -10.02 -2.13 -6.26
CA TYR A 22 -11.01 -2.60 -7.23
C TYR A 22 -11.03 -4.12 -7.34
N VAL A 23 -9.87 -4.72 -7.54
CA VAL A 23 -9.74 -6.18 -7.70
C VAL A 23 -9.83 -6.92 -6.37
N GLN A 24 -9.41 -6.30 -5.29
CA GLN A 24 -9.55 -6.88 -3.95
C GLN A 24 -11.00 -6.95 -3.48
N ALA A 25 -11.82 -5.95 -3.82
CA ALA A 25 -13.22 -5.93 -3.41
C ALA A 25 -14.11 -6.90 -4.21
N ASP A 26 -13.76 -7.20 -5.47
CA ASP A 26 -14.52 -8.11 -6.33
C ASP A 26 -13.57 -8.84 -7.29
N THR A 27 -12.81 -9.77 -6.76
CA THR A 27 -11.81 -10.57 -7.49
C THR A 27 -12.47 -11.36 -8.62
N LYS A 28 -13.64 -11.97 -8.37
CA LYS A 28 -14.38 -12.76 -9.39
C LYS A 28 -14.74 -11.92 -10.62
N LYS A 29 -15.16 -10.67 -10.40
CA LYS A 29 -15.48 -9.75 -11.49
C LYS A 29 -14.25 -9.31 -12.27
N ALA A 30 -13.11 -9.15 -11.60
CA ALA A 30 -11.84 -8.86 -12.26
C ALA A 30 -11.34 -10.07 -13.06
N GLU A 31 -11.48 -11.28 -12.56
CA GLU A 31 -11.14 -12.53 -13.25
C GLU A 31 -11.96 -12.74 -14.52
N ALA A 32 -13.25 -12.40 -14.49
CA ALA A 32 -14.13 -12.48 -15.64
C ALA A 32 -13.86 -11.41 -16.71
N ASP A 33 -13.04 -10.40 -16.41
CA ASP A 33 -12.73 -9.32 -17.36
C ASP A 33 -11.57 -9.74 -18.28
N ALA A 34 -11.89 -9.99 -19.57
CA ALA A 34 -10.91 -10.43 -20.57
C ALA A 34 -9.85 -9.36 -20.92
N SER A 35 -10.04 -8.10 -20.51
CA SER A 35 -9.06 -7.04 -20.73
C SER A 35 -7.93 -7.02 -19.67
N ILE A 36 -8.01 -7.88 -18.66
CA ILE A 36 -7.04 -7.95 -17.57
C ILE A 36 -6.23 -9.24 -17.71
N ASP A 37 -4.93 -9.11 -17.78
CA ASP A 37 -4.00 -10.22 -17.85
C ASP A 37 -3.50 -10.67 -16.47
N ILE A 38 -3.24 -9.69 -15.57
CA ILE A 38 -2.73 -9.93 -14.22
C ILE A 38 -3.59 -9.17 -13.21
N ILE A 39 -3.95 -9.86 -12.13
CA ILE A 39 -4.75 -9.33 -11.03
C ILE A 39 -3.91 -9.38 -9.75
N ILE A 40 -3.70 -8.21 -9.11
CA ILE A 40 -2.93 -8.12 -7.86
C ILE A 40 -3.77 -7.41 -6.81
N GLY A 41 -4.12 -8.12 -5.74
CA GLY A 41 -4.84 -7.56 -4.61
C GLY A 41 -3.98 -6.61 -3.77
N ASN A 42 -4.60 -6.05 -2.74
CA ASN A 42 -3.87 -5.32 -1.71
C ASN A 42 -3.00 -6.31 -0.91
N ASN A 43 -1.86 -5.82 -0.40
CA ASN A 43 -0.87 -6.62 0.34
C ASN A 43 -0.10 -7.66 -0.51
N LYS A 44 -0.06 -7.47 -1.85
CA LYS A 44 0.69 -8.31 -2.81
C LYS A 44 1.42 -7.47 -3.88
N LYS A 45 1.48 -6.14 -3.72
CA LYS A 45 2.06 -5.26 -4.74
C LYS A 45 3.57 -5.36 -4.85
N GLN A 46 4.25 -5.72 -3.76
CA GLN A 46 5.70 -5.99 -3.79
C GLN A 46 6.08 -7.17 -4.69
N GLU A 47 5.14 -8.07 -4.97
CA GLU A 47 5.35 -9.23 -5.86
C GLU A 47 5.10 -8.90 -7.34
N LEU A 48 4.80 -7.63 -7.69
CA LEU A 48 4.46 -7.23 -9.06
C LEU A 48 5.52 -7.65 -10.09
N ILE A 49 6.80 -7.43 -9.80
CA ILE A 49 7.89 -7.70 -10.76
C ILE A 49 8.03 -9.21 -11.01
N PRO A 50 8.17 -10.07 -9.99
CA PRO A 50 8.20 -11.52 -10.20
C PRO A 50 6.97 -12.07 -10.94
N ILE A 51 5.77 -11.57 -10.63
CA ILE A 51 4.53 -11.98 -11.29
C ILE A 51 4.57 -11.60 -12.79
N LEU A 52 5.04 -10.40 -13.09
CA LEU A 52 5.14 -9.90 -14.47
C LEU A 52 6.16 -10.70 -15.30
N GLU A 53 7.29 -11.06 -14.71
CA GLU A 53 8.30 -11.91 -15.33
C GLU A 53 7.76 -13.31 -15.60
N SER A 54 7.06 -13.91 -14.64
CA SER A 54 6.40 -15.22 -14.81
C SER A 54 5.34 -15.17 -15.91
N TYR A 55 4.52 -14.11 -15.96
CA TYR A 55 3.53 -13.93 -17.01
C TYR A 55 4.17 -13.86 -18.42
N ARG A 56 5.29 -13.16 -18.55
CA ARG A 56 6.00 -13.03 -19.86
C ARG A 56 6.49 -14.36 -20.42
N THR A 57 6.76 -15.34 -19.57
CA THR A 57 7.19 -16.68 -20.00
C THR A 57 6.02 -17.62 -20.25
N GLY A 58 4.96 -17.55 -19.44
CA GLY A 58 3.84 -18.49 -19.45
C GLY A 58 2.58 -17.99 -20.17
N HIS A 59 2.39 -16.68 -20.32
CA HIS A 59 1.20 -16.02 -20.89
C HIS A 59 -0.15 -16.49 -20.29
N GLN A 60 -0.13 -16.95 -19.03
CA GLN A 60 -1.34 -17.39 -18.34
C GLN A 60 -1.86 -16.30 -17.41
N LYS A 61 -3.17 -16.01 -17.52
CA LYS A 61 -3.84 -15.07 -16.60
C LYS A 61 -3.57 -15.45 -15.16
N THR A 62 -3.07 -14.52 -14.38
CA THR A 62 -2.62 -14.74 -13.01
C THR A 62 -3.44 -13.88 -12.05
N THR A 63 -3.87 -14.47 -10.94
CA THR A 63 -4.57 -13.78 -9.84
C THR A 63 -3.82 -14.00 -8.54
N GLU A 64 -3.33 -12.89 -7.96
CA GLU A 64 -2.66 -12.85 -6.66
C GLU A 64 -3.44 -11.95 -5.72
N CYS A 65 -4.43 -12.54 -5.06
CA CYS A 65 -5.26 -11.87 -4.05
C CYS A 65 -5.28 -12.69 -2.77
N VAL A 66 -4.95 -12.04 -1.66
CA VAL A 66 -5.03 -12.66 -0.33
C VAL A 66 -6.39 -12.37 0.32
N ASP A 67 -6.79 -13.20 1.28
CA ASP A 67 -7.89 -12.84 2.16
C ASP A 67 -7.46 -11.68 3.07
N ILE A 68 -7.77 -10.48 2.62
CA ILE A 68 -7.33 -9.23 3.26
C ILE A 68 -7.90 -9.05 4.67
N ASN A 69 -9.01 -9.72 5.00
CA ASN A 69 -9.63 -9.66 6.33
C ASN A 69 -8.85 -10.45 7.39
N HIS A 70 -8.13 -11.49 6.96
CA HIS A 70 -7.32 -12.35 7.83
C HIS A 70 -5.81 -12.01 7.74
N THR A 71 -5.41 -11.10 6.84
CA THR A 71 -4.02 -10.66 6.71
C THR A 71 -3.65 -9.74 7.87
N LYS A 72 -2.63 -10.12 8.65
CA LYS A 72 -2.11 -9.35 9.79
C LYS A 72 -0.86 -8.53 9.44
N GLU A 73 -0.13 -8.95 8.44
CA GLU A 73 1.12 -8.32 8.04
C GLU A 73 0.87 -7.01 7.31
N TYR A 74 1.68 -6.02 7.61
CA TYR A 74 1.72 -4.76 6.88
C TYR A 74 2.60 -4.91 5.64
N GLU A 75 2.07 -4.57 4.45
CA GLU A 75 2.86 -4.57 3.21
C GLU A 75 3.82 -3.36 3.22
N ASN A 76 5.10 -3.63 3.45
CA ASN A 76 6.11 -2.59 3.55
C ASN A 76 6.65 -2.24 2.15
N LEU A 77 6.08 -1.18 1.56
CA LEU A 77 6.59 -0.58 0.32
C LEU A 77 7.35 0.69 0.72
N GLU A 78 8.66 0.64 0.67
CA GLU A 78 9.53 1.74 1.09
C GLU A 78 9.85 2.68 -0.08
N ILE A 79 10.09 3.95 0.27
CA ILE A 79 10.55 4.99 -0.65
C ILE A 79 11.94 5.42 -0.17
N ASP A 80 12.96 5.23 -1.02
CA ASP A 80 14.32 5.58 -0.66
C ASP A 80 14.66 7.06 -0.89
N ARG A 81 14.01 7.68 -1.88
CA ARG A 81 14.19 9.11 -2.20
C ARG A 81 12.98 9.68 -2.95
N THR A 82 12.84 11.00 -2.87
CA THR A 82 11.93 11.78 -3.72
C THR A 82 12.77 12.63 -4.66
N GLU A 83 12.75 12.35 -5.97
CA GLU A 83 13.69 12.94 -6.94
C GLU A 83 13.54 14.45 -7.13
N GLU A 84 12.40 15.05 -6.82
CA GLU A 84 12.11 16.47 -7.10
C GLU A 84 11.49 17.23 -5.92
N HIS A 85 11.35 16.64 -4.74
CA HIS A 85 10.60 17.26 -3.65
C HIS A 85 11.31 17.15 -2.30
N THR A 86 11.28 18.26 -1.54
CA THR A 86 11.68 18.30 -0.13
C THR A 86 10.68 17.62 0.80
N ARG A 87 9.58 17.06 0.25
CA ARG A 87 8.47 16.41 0.97
C ARG A 87 8.26 14.98 0.53
N ALA A 88 8.12 14.06 1.49
CA ALA A 88 7.77 12.67 1.27
C ALA A 88 6.45 12.29 1.94
N TYR A 89 5.71 11.37 1.32
CA TYR A 89 4.46 10.82 1.87
C TYR A 89 4.70 9.38 2.33
N LEU A 90 4.59 9.13 3.63
CA LEU A 90 4.76 7.81 4.21
C LEU A 90 3.41 7.25 4.64
N LYS A 91 3.02 6.12 4.05
CA LYS A 91 1.87 5.37 4.54
C LYS A 91 2.33 4.55 5.75
N VAL A 92 1.83 4.89 6.93
CA VAL A 92 2.19 4.22 8.19
C VAL A 92 1.07 3.33 8.73
N GLN A 93 -0.15 3.46 8.18
CA GLN A 93 -1.30 2.69 8.62
C GLN A 93 -2.19 2.31 7.44
N ASP A 94 -2.75 1.11 7.43
CA ASP A 94 -3.70 0.62 6.44
C ASP A 94 -4.85 -0.16 7.11
N GLY A 95 -5.96 -0.32 6.37
CA GLY A 95 -7.16 -0.97 6.88
C GLY A 95 -7.95 -0.16 7.90
N CYS A 96 -9.15 -0.64 8.24
CA CYS A 96 -10.04 0.04 9.18
C CYS A 96 -11.03 -0.94 9.79
N ASN A 97 -11.29 -0.82 11.10
CA ASN A 97 -12.25 -1.66 11.83
C ASN A 97 -13.58 -0.95 12.14
N GLN A 98 -13.85 0.22 11.56
CA GLN A 98 -15.06 0.99 11.87
C GLN A 98 -16.33 0.42 11.22
N PHE A 99 -16.21 -0.27 10.09
CA PHE A 99 -17.35 -0.89 9.38
C PHE A 99 -18.55 0.06 9.15
N CYS A 100 -18.29 1.33 8.84
CA CYS A 100 -19.35 2.29 8.46
C CYS A 100 -20.17 1.72 7.31
N THR A 101 -21.49 1.89 7.36
CA THR A 101 -22.46 1.22 6.46
C THR A 101 -22.24 1.44 4.97
N TYR A 102 -21.66 2.56 4.59
CA TYR A 102 -21.36 2.92 3.19
C TYR A 102 -19.90 2.65 2.77
N CYS A 103 -19.05 2.14 3.67
CA CYS A 103 -17.62 2.12 3.45
C CYS A 103 -17.12 0.76 2.98
N ILE A 104 -16.46 0.74 1.81
CA ILE A 104 -15.84 -0.47 1.25
C ILE A 104 -14.46 -0.79 1.87
N ILE A 105 -13.87 0.13 2.61
CA ILE A 105 -12.49 0.01 3.10
C ILE A 105 -12.22 -1.26 3.91
N PRO A 106 -13.05 -1.65 4.90
CA PRO A 106 -12.80 -2.89 5.65
C PRO A 106 -12.73 -4.14 4.77
N TYR A 107 -13.42 -4.14 3.64
CA TYR A 107 -13.46 -5.26 2.69
C TYR A 107 -12.34 -5.20 1.64
N ALA A 108 -11.96 -3.99 1.23
CA ALA A 108 -10.93 -3.79 0.20
C ALA A 108 -9.51 -3.63 0.79
N ARG A 109 -9.39 -3.11 2.02
CA ARG A 109 -8.12 -2.87 2.71
C ARG A 109 -7.92 -3.75 3.93
N GLY A 110 -8.99 -4.43 4.41
CA GLY A 110 -8.97 -5.31 5.56
C GLY A 110 -8.92 -4.58 6.90
N ARG A 111 -8.47 -5.33 7.91
CA ARG A 111 -8.36 -4.87 9.29
C ARG A 111 -7.20 -3.89 9.45
N ILE A 112 -7.17 -3.19 10.59
CA ILE A 112 -6.09 -2.28 10.97
C ILE A 112 -4.76 -3.03 10.91
N ARG A 113 -3.79 -2.43 10.25
CA ARG A 113 -2.39 -2.84 10.21
C ARG A 113 -1.53 -1.58 10.21
N SER A 114 -0.52 -1.57 11.04
CA SER A 114 0.39 -0.43 11.18
C SER A 114 1.83 -0.85 10.87
N LYS A 115 2.56 0.02 10.20
CA LYS A 115 4.00 -0.11 10.03
C LYS A 115 4.64 0.04 11.42
N LYS A 116 5.65 -0.75 11.74
CA LYS A 116 6.37 -0.62 13.02
C LYS A 116 7.06 0.74 13.12
N THR A 117 7.08 1.31 14.30
CA THR A 117 7.71 2.62 14.54
C THR A 117 9.17 2.63 14.12
N GLU A 118 9.91 1.54 14.38
CA GLU A 118 11.30 1.39 13.98
C GLU A 118 11.48 1.47 12.45
N ASP A 119 10.63 0.77 11.68
CA ASP A 119 10.68 0.78 10.21
C ASP A 119 10.36 2.17 9.64
N VAL A 120 9.38 2.88 10.25
CA VAL A 120 9.06 4.27 9.86
C VAL A 120 10.25 5.19 10.11
N VAL A 121 10.86 5.12 11.30
CA VAL A 121 12.03 5.94 11.65
C VAL A 121 13.21 5.65 10.71
N ASN A 122 13.47 4.39 10.38
CA ASN A 122 14.53 4.02 9.46
C ASN A 122 14.29 4.56 8.04
N GLU A 123 13.04 4.51 7.55
CA GLU A 123 12.68 5.11 6.26
C GLU A 123 12.83 6.64 6.29
N VAL A 124 12.37 7.29 7.36
CA VAL A 124 12.51 8.76 7.52
C VAL A 124 13.98 9.18 7.56
N LYS A 125 14.87 8.42 8.22
CA LYS A 125 16.32 8.68 8.22
C LYS A 125 16.91 8.62 6.80
N ARG A 126 16.52 7.62 5.99
CA ARG A 126 16.98 7.53 4.59
C ARG A 126 16.49 8.71 3.76
N LEU A 127 15.22 9.10 3.95
CA LEU A 127 14.65 10.27 3.27
C LEU A 127 15.35 11.57 3.69
N ALA A 128 15.62 11.77 4.98
CA ALA A 128 16.38 12.93 5.46
C ALA A 128 17.79 12.97 4.86
N ALA A 129 18.48 11.83 4.81
CA ALA A 129 19.80 11.73 4.19
C ALA A 129 19.79 12.03 2.68
N SER A 130 18.66 11.84 1.99
CA SER A 130 18.46 12.23 0.58
C SER A 130 18.01 13.68 0.39
N GLY A 131 17.90 14.49 1.46
CA GLY A 131 17.54 15.91 1.42
C GLY A 131 16.06 16.21 1.65
N CYS A 132 15.25 15.22 2.03
CA CYS A 132 13.86 15.42 2.40
C CYS A 132 13.77 16.17 3.75
N GLN A 133 13.01 17.25 3.82
CA GLN A 133 12.83 18.09 5.02
C GLN A 133 11.43 17.98 5.63
N GLU A 134 10.47 17.47 4.88
CA GLU A 134 9.09 17.35 5.33
C GLU A 134 8.56 15.93 5.08
N VAL A 135 7.98 15.32 6.10
CA VAL A 135 7.28 14.04 5.97
C VAL A 135 5.80 14.18 6.30
N VAL A 136 4.98 13.55 5.47
CA VAL A 136 3.53 13.48 5.68
C VAL A 136 3.18 12.05 6.04
N LEU A 137 2.79 11.81 7.30
CA LEU A 137 2.32 10.52 7.75
C LEU A 137 0.89 10.29 7.26
N THR A 138 0.68 9.23 6.49
CA THR A 138 -0.62 8.93 5.91
C THR A 138 -1.15 7.57 6.34
N GLY A 139 -2.47 7.44 6.32
CA GLY A 139 -3.16 6.19 6.64
C GLY A 139 -4.64 6.28 6.33
N ILE A 140 -5.32 5.16 6.41
CA ILE A 140 -6.78 5.10 6.27
C ILE A 140 -7.46 5.72 7.49
N HIS A 141 -6.94 5.41 8.68
CA HIS A 141 -7.45 5.93 9.95
C HIS A 141 -6.29 6.05 10.95
N LEU A 142 -5.51 7.12 10.84
CA LEU A 142 -4.26 7.33 11.60
C LEU A 142 -4.43 7.21 13.12
N SER A 143 -5.57 7.64 13.68
CA SER A 143 -5.85 7.49 15.10
C SER A 143 -5.98 6.03 15.58
N SER A 144 -5.97 5.08 14.65
CA SER A 144 -5.92 3.64 14.92
C SER A 144 -4.52 3.03 14.80
N TYR A 145 -3.49 3.84 14.56
CA TYR A 145 -2.11 3.35 14.50
C TYR A 145 -1.73 2.63 15.79
N GLY A 146 -1.19 1.42 15.66
CA GLY A 146 -0.71 0.59 16.76
C GLY A 146 -1.80 -0.17 17.54
N LYS A 147 -3.10 0.11 17.30
CA LYS A 147 -4.19 -0.51 18.10
C LYS A 147 -4.34 -2.03 17.89
N GLU A 148 -3.81 -2.58 16.81
CA GLU A 148 -3.81 -4.03 16.55
C GLU A 148 -2.70 -4.77 17.33
N ARG A 149 -1.76 -4.03 17.93
CA ARG A 149 -0.62 -4.53 18.72
C ARG A 149 -0.53 -3.80 20.06
N PRO A 150 -1.51 -3.97 20.96
CA PRO A 150 -1.53 -3.25 22.24
C PRO A 150 -0.33 -3.59 23.14
N GLU A 151 0.25 -4.78 22.97
CA GLU A 151 1.45 -5.24 23.67
C GLU A 151 2.69 -4.40 23.35
N ASP A 152 2.80 -3.85 22.15
CA ASP A 152 3.94 -3.03 21.72
C ASP A 152 3.88 -1.61 22.31
N GLN A 153 2.75 -1.21 22.89
CA GLN A 153 2.47 0.15 23.42
C GLN A 153 2.70 1.27 22.38
N GLU A 154 2.74 0.90 21.09
CA GLU A 154 2.85 1.85 19.98
C GLU A 154 1.52 2.56 19.74
N ASN A 155 1.58 3.85 19.47
CA ASN A 155 0.44 4.68 19.08
C ASN A 155 0.92 5.85 18.22
N LEU A 156 -0.02 6.61 17.67
CA LEU A 156 0.32 7.74 16.79
C LEU A 156 1.21 8.79 17.48
N LEU A 157 1.02 9.03 18.78
CA LEU A 157 1.83 9.99 19.52
C LEU A 157 3.27 9.50 19.66
N THR A 158 3.48 8.24 20.05
CA THR A 158 4.83 7.66 20.18
C THR A 158 5.54 7.60 18.81
N LEU A 159 4.80 7.34 17.72
CA LEU A 159 5.34 7.41 16.36
C LEU A 159 5.81 8.83 16.02
N ILE A 160 4.96 9.85 16.24
CA ILE A 160 5.31 11.26 15.96
C ILE A 160 6.52 11.69 16.78
N GLN A 161 6.57 11.31 18.06
CA GLN A 161 7.71 11.61 18.92
C GLN A 161 9.01 10.98 18.40
N ALA A 162 8.96 9.73 17.94
CA ALA A 162 10.12 9.04 17.38
C ALA A 162 10.59 9.67 16.07
N VAL A 163 9.67 10.01 15.17
CA VAL A 163 9.99 10.69 13.91
C VAL A 163 10.54 12.10 14.15
N HIS A 164 10.06 12.80 15.18
CA HIS A 164 10.53 14.14 15.54
C HIS A 164 12.01 14.18 15.98
N GLN A 165 12.56 13.05 16.42
CA GLN A 165 13.97 12.94 16.82
C GLN A 165 14.91 12.69 15.60
N VAL A 166 14.38 12.60 14.39
CA VAL A 166 15.22 12.38 13.21
C VAL A 166 15.78 13.70 12.71
N ASP A 167 17.10 13.82 12.75
CA ASP A 167 17.81 15.00 12.25
C ASP A 167 17.54 15.23 10.75
N GLY A 168 17.38 16.49 10.36
CA GLY A 168 17.13 16.91 8.98
C GLY A 168 15.64 16.98 8.60
N ILE A 169 14.73 16.47 9.43
CA ILE A 169 13.29 16.67 9.24
C ILE A 169 12.83 17.92 10.01
N GLU A 170 12.35 18.90 9.28
CA GLU A 170 11.90 20.18 9.82
C GLU A 170 10.39 20.22 10.06
N ARG A 171 9.64 19.34 9.36
CA ARG A 171 8.18 19.31 9.44
C ARG A 171 7.59 17.92 9.34
N ILE A 172 6.64 17.64 10.23
CA ILE A 172 5.79 16.44 10.21
C ILE A 172 4.34 16.89 9.99
N ARG A 173 3.62 16.22 9.10
CA ARG A 173 2.19 16.41 8.87
C ARG A 173 1.42 15.10 9.02
#